data_1a29996af5ffc9d7cdb75eb04348b301
#
_entry.id   1a29996af5ffc9d7cdb75eb04348b301
#
_cell.length_a   1.000
_cell.length_b   1.000
_cell.length_c   1.000
_cell.angle_alpha   90.00
_cell.angle_beta   90.00
_cell.angle_gamma   90.00
#
_symmetry.space_group_name_H-M   'P 1'
#
loop_
_entity.id
_entity.type
_entity.pdbx_description
1 polymer ?
#
loop_
_entity_poly.entity_id
_entity_poly.type
_entity_poly.pdbx_seq_one_letter_code
_entity_poly.pdbx_strand_id
1 'polypeptide(L)'
;HLIAVESDKDWLDNIQRIVDDRKPKSKVDLYHADIGPTKKWGTPDGNDYWMKYPRYPLQVWEQPFFEHPDVVLIDGRFRVGCFLTVLARATKPVTVLFDDYTGRASSCHPRTL
;
A
#
# COMPACT_ATOMS: atom_id res chain seq x y z
N HIS A 1 -2.59 -1.28 -14.95
CA HIS A 1 -3.41 -0.86 -13.80
C HIS A 1 -2.52 -0.71 -12.57
N LEU A 2 -2.57 0.44 -11.93
CA LEU A 2 -1.86 0.72 -10.69
C LEU A 2 -2.88 0.91 -9.58
N ILE A 3 -2.65 0.23 -8.46
CA ILE A 3 -3.43 0.42 -7.24
C ILE A 3 -2.46 0.88 -6.16
N ALA A 4 -2.75 2.01 -5.53
CA ALA A 4 -1.91 2.56 -4.46
C ALA A 4 -2.74 2.71 -3.18
N VAL A 5 -2.17 2.24 -2.07
CA VAL A 5 -2.77 2.32 -0.73
C VAL A 5 -2.01 3.34 0.10
N GLU A 6 -2.73 4.25 0.72
CA GLU A 6 -2.15 5.30 1.54
C GLU A 6 -3.01 5.55 2.78
N SER A 7 -2.36 5.80 3.90
CA SER A 7 -3.03 6.11 5.16
C SER A 7 -3.17 7.62 5.42
N ASP A 8 -2.39 8.44 4.75
CA ASP A 8 -2.46 9.89 4.85
C ASP A 8 -3.39 10.43 3.77
N LYS A 9 -4.56 10.89 4.18
CA LYS A 9 -5.59 11.37 3.26
C LYS A 9 -5.14 12.61 2.48
N ASP A 10 -4.45 13.52 3.14
CA ASP A 10 -3.98 14.75 2.49
C ASP A 10 -2.94 14.45 1.42
N TRP A 11 -2.04 13.54 1.71
CA TRP A 11 -1.06 13.06 0.73
C TRP A 11 -1.73 12.37 -0.45
N LEU A 12 -2.72 11.54 -0.16
CA LEU A 12 -3.49 10.86 -1.21
C LEU A 12 -4.20 11.85 -2.12
N ASP A 13 -4.81 12.88 -1.55
CA ASP A 13 -5.49 13.93 -2.32
C ASP A 13 -4.49 14.70 -3.21
N ASN A 14 -3.29 14.92 -2.71
CA ASN A 14 -2.22 15.53 -3.50
C ASN A 14 -1.83 14.66 -4.70
N ILE A 15 -1.68 13.36 -4.49
CA ILE A 15 -1.39 12.40 -5.56
C ILE A 15 -2.54 12.37 -6.57
N GLN A 16 -3.79 12.41 -6.10
CA GLN A 16 -4.95 12.40 -6.98
C GLN A 16 -4.93 13.63 -7.93
N ARG A 17 -4.56 14.80 -7.41
CA ARG A 17 -4.42 16.00 -8.26
C ARG A 17 -3.35 15.82 -9.32
N ILE A 18 -2.23 15.19 -8.99
CA ILE A 18 -1.16 14.93 -9.95
C ILE A 18 -1.63 13.96 -11.03
N VAL A 19 -2.34 12.90 -10.63
CA VAL A 19 -2.91 11.93 -11.58
C VAL A 19 -3.90 12.58 -12.53
N ASP A 20 -4.79 13.42 -11.99
CA ASP A 20 -5.80 14.12 -12.79
C ASP A 20 -5.15 15.08 -13.78
N ASP A 21 -4.08 15.75 -13.39
CA ASP A 21 -3.35 16.69 -14.23
C ASP A 21 -2.56 15.97 -15.32
N ARG A 22 -1.87 14.90 -14.97
CA ARG A 22 -1.00 14.18 -15.90
C ARG A 22 -1.72 13.18 -16.80
N LYS A 23 -2.90 12.76 -16.43
CA LYS A 23 -3.75 11.85 -17.20
C LYS A 23 -2.99 10.64 -17.74
N PRO A 24 -2.44 9.80 -16.86
CA PRO A 24 -1.68 8.63 -17.30
C PRO A 24 -2.54 7.70 -18.15
N LYS A 25 -1.91 6.96 -19.07
CA LYS A 25 -2.61 6.01 -19.91
C LYS A 25 -3.12 4.79 -19.13
N SER A 26 -2.39 4.41 -18.08
CA SER A 26 -2.79 3.30 -17.23
C SER A 26 -3.90 3.71 -16.28
N LYS A 27 -4.80 2.78 -15.99
CA LYS A 27 -5.80 2.98 -14.95
C LYS A 27 -5.08 3.10 -13.59
N VAL A 28 -5.47 4.09 -12.80
CA VAL A 28 -4.93 4.34 -11.46
C VAL A 28 -6.07 4.41 -10.47
N ASP A 29 -6.03 3.55 -9.47
CA ASP A 29 -6.95 3.58 -8.33
C ASP A 29 -6.17 3.88 -7.06
N LEU A 30 -6.57 4.94 -6.37
CA LEU A 30 -5.97 5.35 -5.11
C LEU A 30 -6.93 4.98 -3.98
N TYR A 31 -6.42 4.26 -3.00
CA TYR A 31 -7.23 3.77 -1.89
C TYR A 31 -6.75 4.35 -0.56
N HIS A 32 -7.63 5.06 0.14
CA HIS A 32 -7.35 5.54 1.49
C HIS A 32 -7.67 4.44 2.50
N ALA A 33 -6.65 3.93 3.17
CA ALA A 33 -6.82 3.00 4.27
C ALA A 33 -6.92 3.80 5.58
N ASP A 34 -8.12 3.92 6.13
CA ASP A 34 -8.36 4.63 7.38
C ASP A 34 -7.84 3.81 8.55
N ILE A 35 -6.73 4.28 9.12
CA ILE A 35 -6.11 3.70 10.32
C ILE A 35 -6.22 4.63 11.53
N GLY A 36 -7.07 5.64 11.43
CA GLY A 36 -7.17 6.72 12.41
C GLY A 36 -6.28 7.92 12.04
N PRO A 37 -6.13 8.89 12.96
CA PRO A 37 -5.28 10.05 12.71
C PRO A 37 -3.84 9.66 12.40
N THR A 38 -3.25 10.35 11.43
CA THR A 38 -1.87 10.10 11.02
C THR A 38 -1.02 11.35 11.18
N LYS A 39 0.28 11.14 11.31
CA LYS A 39 1.29 12.18 11.30
C LYS A 39 2.23 11.95 10.11
N LYS A 40 3.39 12.59 10.10
CA LYS A 40 4.35 12.51 8.99
C LYS A 40 4.53 11.07 8.49
N TRP A 41 4.57 10.91 7.18
CA TRP A 41 4.73 9.62 6.49
C TRP A 41 3.56 8.65 6.67
N GLY A 42 2.37 9.15 7.00
CA GLY A 42 1.21 8.30 7.22
C GLY A 42 1.31 7.42 8.47
N THR A 43 2.26 7.72 9.35
CA THR A 43 2.44 7.00 10.62
C THR A 43 1.25 7.29 11.54
N PRO A 44 0.69 6.28 12.22
CA PRO A 44 -0.37 6.52 13.19
C PRO A 44 0.03 7.53 14.25
N ASP A 45 -0.87 8.45 14.57
CA ASP A 45 -0.68 9.42 15.65
C ASP A 45 -1.20 8.80 16.95
N GLY A 46 -0.31 8.10 17.65
CA GLY A 46 -0.65 7.34 18.84
C GLY A 46 -1.15 5.93 18.53
N ASN A 47 -1.67 5.24 19.54
CA ASN A 47 -2.10 3.84 19.44
C ASN A 47 -3.60 3.65 19.70
N ASP A 48 -4.37 4.72 19.79
CA ASP A 48 -5.79 4.63 20.16
C ASP A 48 -6.65 3.92 19.11
N TYR A 49 -6.19 3.90 17.87
CA TYR A 49 -6.93 3.34 16.74
C TYR A 49 -6.33 2.02 16.22
N TRP A 50 -5.60 1.31 17.08
CA TRP A 50 -4.91 0.08 16.69
C TRP A 50 -5.82 -0.98 16.05
N MET A 51 -7.09 -1.01 16.40
CA MET A 51 -8.03 -1.95 15.80
C MET A 51 -8.29 -1.67 14.31
N LYS A 52 -7.99 -0.46 13.85
CA LYS A 52 -8.11 -0.10 12.43
C LYS A 52 -6.87 -0.47 11.61
N TYR A 53 -5.74 -0.76 12.25
CA TYR A 53 -4.47 -1.00 11.56
C TYR A 53 -4.53 -2.11 10.52
N PRO A 54 -5.22 -3.23 10.76
CA PRO A 54 -5.32 -4.28 9.73
C PRO A 54 -6.00 -3.84 8.43
N ARG A 55 -6.73 -2.73 8.43
CA ARG A 55 -7.35 -2.20 7.23
C ARG A 55 -6.33 -1.84 6.16
N TYR A 56 -5.14 -1.40 6.57
CA TYR A 56 -4.11 -0.99 5.62
C TYR A 56 -3.69 -2.12 4.69
N PRO A 57 -3.25 -3.29 5.18
CA PRO A 57 -2.88 -4.38 4.29
C PRO A 57 -4.05 -5.14 3.68
N LEU A 58 -5.22 -5.18 4.34
CA LEU A 58 -6.28 -6.12 3.98
C LEU A 58 -7.37 -5.54 3.10
N GLN A 59 -7.84 -4.33 3.37
CA GLN A 59 -9.08 -3.83 2.76
C GLN A 59 -8.99 -3.64 1.24
N VAL A 60 -7.84 -3.30 0.72
CA VAL A 60 -7.69 -3.08 -0.72
C VAL A 60 -8.00 -4.35 -1.51
N TRP A 61 -7.70 -5.52 -0.96
CA TRP A 61 -7.96 -6.81 -1.62
C TRP A 61 -9.45 -7.11 -1.79
N GLU A 62 -10.30 -6.42 -1.06
CA GLU A 62 -11.75 -6.63 -1.07
C GLU A 62 -12.49 -5.56 -1.87
N GLN A 63 -11.78 -4.60 -2.45
CA GLN A 63 -12.40 -3.50 -3.19
C GLN A 63 -12.84 -3.95 -4.58
N PRO A 64 -13.97 -3.39 -5.10
CA PRO A 64 -14.47 -3.77 -6.42
C PRO A 64 -13.48 -3.51 -7.57
N PHE A 65 -12.61 -2.52 -7.42
CA PHE A 65 -11.60 -2.20 -8.45
C PHE A 65 -10.36 -3.08 -8.35
N PHE A 66 -10.23 -3.90 -7.31
CA PHE A 66 -9.02 -4.68 -7.10
C PHE A 66 -8.83 -5.72 -8.20
N GLU A 67 -7.61 -5.79 -8.69
CA GLU A 67 -7.16 -6.83 -9.60
C GLU A 67 -5.97 -7.54 -8.97
N HIS A 68 -5.87 -8.85 -9.18
CA HIS A 68 -4.75 -9.63 -8.65
C HIS A 68 -3.43 -9.06 -9.19
N PRO A 69 -2.51 -8.65 -8.31
CA PRO A 69 -1.27 -8.02 -8.76
C PRO A 69 -0.29 -9.02 -9.36
N ASP A 70 0.51 -8.55 -10.30
CA ASP A 70 1.70 -9.25 -10.78
C ASP A 70 2.93 -8.79 -9.99
N VAL A 71 2.93 -7.54 -9.56
CA VAL A 71 4.01 -6.92 -8.79
C VAL A 71 3.42 -6.14 -7.63
N VAL A 72 3.99 -6.30 -6.45
CA VAL A 72 3.62 -5.52 -5.27
C VAL A 72 4.85 -4.84 -4.71
N LEU A 73 4.81 -3.51 -4.58
CA LEU A 73 5.83 -2.73 -3.89
C LEU A 73 5.36 -2.45 -2.46
N ILE A 74 6.16 -2.88 -1.50
CA ILE A 74 5.90 -2.65 -0.08
C ILE A 74 6.89 -1.61 0.44
N ASP A 75 6.44 -0.37 0.54
CA ASP A 75 7.26 0.78 0.94
C ASP A 75 6.52 1.72 1.90
N GLY A 76 5.37 1.33 2.37
CA GLY A 76 4.53 2.14 3.25
C GLY A 76 4.52 1.68 4.70
N ARG A 77 3.35 1.74 5.30
CA ARG A 77 3.15 1.31 6.69
C ARG A 77 2.82 -0.17 6.77
N PHE A 78 3.05 -0.73 7.95
CA PHE A 78 2.71 -2.13 8.24
C PHE A 78 3.29 -3.11 7.22
N ARG A 79 4.58 -2.96 6.91
CA ARG A 79 5.25 -3.70 5.82
C ARG A 79 5.14 -5.20 5.97
N VAL A 80 5.34 -5.71 7.18
CA VAL A 80 5.22 -7.14 7.46
C VAL A 80 3.78 -7.61 7.23
N GLY A 81 2.80 -6.84 7.71
CA GLY A 81 1.38 -7.15 7.49
C GLY A 81 1.02 -7.16 6.01
N CYS A 82 1.55 -6.21 5.24
CA CYS A 82 1.34 -6.19 3.78
C CYS A 82 1.93 -7.43 3.12
N PHE A 83 3.14 -7.81 3.49
CA PHE A 83 3.79 -8.99 2.95
C PHE A 83 3.04 -10.29 3.29
N LEU A 84 2.63 -10.43 4.55
CA LEU A 84 1.84 -11.60 4.99
C LEU A 84 0.49 -11.67 4.28
N THR A 85 -0.12 -10.53 4.00
CA THR A 85 -1.38 -10.49 3.26
C THR A 85 -1.19 -10.99 1.83
N VAL A 86 -0.12 -10.57 1.17
CA VAL A 86 0.20 -11.07 -0.18
C VAL A 86 0.38 -12.59 -0.14
N LEU A 87 1.13 -13.10 0.84
CA LEU A 87 1.31 -14.54 1.00
C LEU A 87 -0.01 -15.28 1.18
N ALA A 88 -0.91 -14.73 1.98
CA ALA A 88 -2.18 -15.37 2.28
C ALA A 88 -3.19 -15.30 1.13
N ARG A 89 -3.17 -14.21 0.37
CA ARG A 89 -4.20 -13.90 -0.64
C ARG A 89 -3.79 -14.21 -2.06
N ALA A 90 -2.50 -14.32 -2.36
CA ALA A 90 -2.04 -14.58 -3.73
C ALA A 90 -2.48 -15.97 -4.20
N THR A 91 -3.10 -16.01 -5.37
CA THR A 91 -3.54 -17.26 -6.02
C THR A 91 -2.72 -17.59 -7.26
N LYS A 92 -1.77 -16.75 -7.60
CA LYS A 92 -0.84 -16.92 -8.71
C LYS A 92 0.47 -16.19 -8.38
N PRO A 93 1.57 -16.43 -9.12
CA PRO A 93 2.86 -15.83 -8.80
C PRO A 93 2.81 -14.29 -8.74
N VAL A 94 3.45 -13.73 -7.72
CA VAL A 94 3.57 -12.29 -7.51
C VAL A 94 5.02 -11.97 -7.21
N THR A 95 5.57 -10.96 -7.89
CA THR A 95 6.88 -10.41 -7.55
C THR A 95 6.70 -9.36 -6.47
N VAL A 96 7.36 -9.54 -5.34
CA VAL A 96 7.30 -8.58 -4.23
C VAL A 96 8.61 -7.82 -4.14
N LEU A 97 8.51 -6.48 -4.19
CA LEU A 97 9.61 -5.55 -3.93
C LEU A 97 9.42 -5.02 -2.52
N PHE A 98 10.32 -5.36 -1.62
CA PHE A 98 10.22 -4.98 -0.22
C PHE A 98 11.32 -3.97 0.09
N ASP A 99 10.95 -2.69 0.18
CA ASP A 99 11.90 -1.62 0.46
C ASP A 99 12.32 -1.63 1.92
N ASP A 100 13.57 -1.23 2.17
CA ASP A 100 14.19 -1.24 3.50
C ASP A 100 14.16 -2.62 4.18
N TYR A 101 14.17 -3.69 3.40
CA TYR A 101 14.16 -5.05 3.93
C TYR A 101 15.30 -5.33 4.91
N THR A 102 16.48 -4.76 4.63
CA THR A 102 17.66 -4.92 5.49
C THR A 102 17.79 -3.80 6.52
N GLY A 103 16.71 -3.06 6.76
CA GLY A 103 16.67 -1.96 7.69
C GLY A 103 17.31 -0.69 7.15
N ARG A 104 18.62 -0.65 7.10
CA ARG A 104 19.34 0.55 6.67
C ARG A 104 19.79 0.52 5.22
N ALA A 105 19.72 -0.63 4.59
CA ALA A 105 20.04 -0.73 3.18
C ALA A 105 18.91 -0.06 2.38
N SER A 106 19.27 0.87 1.53
CA SER A 106 18.31 1.53 0.65
C SER A 106 17.97 0.70 -0.57
N SER A 107 18.32 -0.56 -0.57
CA SER A 107 18.08 -1.45 -1.69
C SER A 107 16.75 -2.17 -1.58
N CYS A 108 16.10 -2.37 -2.70
CA CYS A 108 14.93 -3.23 -2.81
C CYS A 108 15.39 -4.65 -3.15
N HIS A 109 14.77 -5.63 -2.51
CA HIS A 109 15.04 -7.04 -2.78
C HIS A 109 13.80 -7.65 -3.42
N PRO A 110 13.82 -7.96 -4.71
CA PRO A 110 12.69 -8.60 -5.37
C PRO A 110 12.52 -10.04 -4.88
N ARG A 111 11.28 -10.42 -4.63
CA ARG A 111 10.88 -11.77 -4.24
C ARG A 111 9.71 -12.21 -5.09
N THR A 112 9.74 -13.43 -5.55
CA THR A 112 8.62 -14.03 -6.27
C THR A 112 7.95 -15.08 -5.40
N LEU A 113 6.66 -14.95 -5.24
CA LEU A 113 5.85 -15.87 -4.45
C LEU A 113 5.08 -16.83 -5.34
#